data_2e7b3dbe1214e760b6dccae72dbfa761
#
_entry.id   2e7b3dbe1214e760b6dccae72dbfa761
#
_cell.length_a   1.000
_cell.length_b   1.000
_cell.length_c   1.000
_cell.angle_alpha   90.00
_cell.angle_beta   90.00
_cell.angle_gamma   90.00
#
_symmetry.space_group_name_H-M   'P 1'
#
loop_
_entity.id
_entity.type
_entity.pdbx_description
1 polymer ?
#
loop_
_entity_poly.entity_id
_entity_poly.type
_entity_poly.pdbx_seq_one_letter_code
_entity_poly.pdbx_strand_id
1 'polypeptide(L)'
;TDLSRDEFLKHAWAWTEEHGGIILKQLRKLGASCDWDRTAFTMDEERSESVIKVFVDLYNKGLIYRGVRMVNWDPKALTALSDEEVIYKEEHSKLYYLRYKVEGDAEGRYAVVATTRPETIMGDTAMCINPNDPKNQWLKGKKVIVPLVNRIIPVIEDDYVDIEFGTGCLKVTPAHDVNDYMLGEKYNLPSIDIFNDLSLIHISEPTR
;
A
#
# COMPACT_ATOMS: atom_id res chain seq x y z
N THR A 1 17.56 6.71 -18.50
CA THR A 1 19.01 7.02 -18.49
C THR A 1 19.69 6.07 -17.53
N ASP A 2 20.63 5.27 -18.05
CA ASP A 2 21.29 4.21 -17.29
C ASP A 2 22.54 4.74 -16.55
N LEU A 3 22.34 5.82 -15.78
CA LEU A 3 23.40 6.38 -14.94
C LEU A 3 23.48 5.60 -13.62
N SER A 4 24.68 5.32 -13.18
CA SER A 4 24.92 4.87 -11.81
C SER A 4 24.52 5.98 -10.82
N ARG A 5 24.29 5.59 -9.54
CA ARG A 5 23.95 6.57 -8.50
C ARG A 5 25.01 7.68 -8.38
N ASP A 6 26.29 7.33 -8.45
CA ASP A 6 27.38 8.29 -8.29
C ASP A 6 27.48 9.27 -9.47
N GLU A 7 27.22 8.81 -10.68
CA GLU A 7 27.13 9.66 -11.86
C GLU A 7 25.93 10.60 -11.80
N PHE A 8 24.77 10.09 -11.38
CA PHE A 8 23.58 10.92 -11.15
C PHE A 8 23.83 12.00 -10.12
N LEU A 9 24.45 11.66 -8.98
CA LEU A 9 24.78 12.63 -7.94
C LEU A 9 25.73 13.72 -8.42
N LYS A 10 26.73 13.39 -9.24
CA LYS A 10 27.61 14.41 -9.86
C LYS A 10 26.81 15.42 -10.70
N HIS A 11 25.90 14.96 -11.50
CA HIS A 11 25.03 15.84 -12.30
C HIS A 11 24.10 16.69 -11.42
N ALA A 12 23.52 16.10 -10.38
CA ALA A 12 22.64 16.81 -9.44
C ALA A 12 23.40 17.91 -8.69
N TRP A 13 24.61 17.63 -8.23
CA TRP A 13 25.45 18.63 -7.57
C TRP A 13 25.90 19.75 -8.50
N ALA A 14 26.32 19.42 -9.73
CA ALA A 14 26.68 20.42 -10.74
C ALA A 14 25.50 21.36 -11.04
N TRP A 15 24.28 20.81 -11.15
CA TRP A 15 23.07 21.61 -11.33
C TRP A 15 22.77 22.51 -10.13
N THR A 16 22.97 21.99 -8.91
CA THR A 16 22.79 22.77 -7.66
C THR A 16 23.79 23.92 -7.57
N GLU A 17 25.06 23.72 -7.95
CA GLU A 17 26.08 24.77 -7.98
C GLU A 17 25.72 25.87 -9.01
N GLU A 18 25.24 25.49 -10.19
CA GLU A 18 24.85 26.44 -11.24
C GLU A 18 23.59 27.25 -10.86
N HIS A 19 22.56 26.59 -10.30
CA HIS A 19 21.24 27.18 -10.16
C HIS A 19 20.88 27.56 -8.70
N GLY A 20 21.47 26.93 -7.70
CA GLY A 20 21.11 27.10 -6.28
C GLY A 20 21.22 28.53 -5.75
N GLY A 21 22.15 29.33 -6.31
CA GLY A 21 22.33 30.74 -5.92
C GLY A 21 21.35 31.73 -6.59
N ILE A 22 20.53 31.29 -7.55
CA ILE A 22 19.66 32.18 -8.32
C ILE A 22 18.57 32.79 -7.44
N ILE A 23 17.90 31.99 -6.64
CA ILE A 23 16.83 32.44 -5.72
C ILE A 23 17.34 33.47 -4.72
N LEU A 24 18.56 33.32 -4.21
CA LEU A 24 19.17 34.27 -3.28
C LEU A 24 19.40 35.62 -3.94
N LYS A 25 19.86 35.62 -5.21
CA LYS A 25 20.04 36.87 -6.00
C LYS A 25 18.70 37.55 -6.26
N GLN A 26 17.65 36.75 -6.55
CA GLN A 26 16.30 37.28 -6.78
C GLN A 26 15.71 37.90 -5.50
N LEU A 27 15.82 37.24 -4.36
CA LEU A 27 15.35 37.77 -3.06
C LEU A 27 16.08 39.07 -2.68
N ARG A 28 17.39 39.18 -2.92
CA ARG A 28 18.14 40.42 -2.71
C ARG A 28 17.60 41.55 -3.59
N LYS A 29 17.28 41.28 -4.86
CA LYS A 29 16.69 42.28 -5.76
C LYS A 29 15.30 42.73 -5.31
N LEU A 30 14.54 41.87 -4.69
CA LEU A 30 13.22 42.17 -4.11
C LEU A 30 13.32 42.94 -2.78
N GLY A 31 14.53 43.18 -2.26
CA GLY A 31 14.73 43.90 -1.01
C GLY A 31 14.51 43.06 0.25
N ALA A 32 14.53 41.72 0.14
CA ALA A 32 14.38 40.83 1.30
C ALA A 32 15.55 41.06 2.29
N SER A 33 15.20 41.20 3.57
CA SER A 33 16.15 41.39 4.66
C SER A 33 16.46 40.05 5.33
N CYS A 34 17.58 39.44 4.94
CA CYS A 34 18.06 38.17 5.46
C CYS A 34 19.53 38.28 5.83
N ASP A 35 19.99 37.39 6.68
CA ASP A 35 21.42 37.23 6.96
C ASP A 35 22.08 36.39 5.86
N TRP A 36 22.53 37.07 4.84
CA TRP A 36 23.07 36.45 3.61
C TRP A 36 24.42 35.76 3.84
N ASP A 37 25.17 36.17 4.89
CA ASP A 37 26.47 35.61 5.22
C ASP A 37 26.33 34.22 5.86
N ARG A 38 25.18 33.96 6.49
CA ARG A 38 24.83 32.66 7.05
C ARG A 38 23.90 31.82 6.12
N THR A 39 24.08 32.00 4.84
CA THR A 39 23.36 31.13 3.86
C THR A 39 23.78 29.68 4.05
N ALA A 40 22.78 28.78 4.08
CA ALA A 40 22.99 27.38 4.28
C ALA A 40 22.07 26.57 3.36
N PHE A 41 22.53 25.42 2.95
CA PHE A 41 21.76 24.44 2.19
C PHE A 41 21.48 23.21 3.07
N THR A 42 20.29 22.65 2.97
CA THR A 42 19.86 21.55 3.85
C THR A 42 20.70 20.28 3.72
N MET A 43 21.40 20.12 2.60
CA MET A 43 22.28 18.99 2.33
C MET A 43 23.78 19.30 2.49
N ASP A 44 24.13 20.47 3.09
CA ASP A 44 25.50 20.76 3.50
C ASP A 44 26.00 19.71 4.50
N GLU A 45 27.31 19.48 4.55
CA GLU A 45 27.93 18.46 5.38
C GLU A 45 27.54 18.58 6.85
N GLU A 46 27.67 19.78 7.44
CA GLU A 46 27.33 20.07 8.83
C GLU A 46 25.85 19.76 9.15
N ARG A 47 24.95 20.05 8.21
CA ARG A 47 23.52 19.79 8.36
C ARG A 47 23.18 18.32 8.16
N SER A 48 23.88 17.67 7.26
CA SER A 48 23.77 16.22 7.04
C SER A 48 24.17 15.44 8.29
N GLU A 49 25.24 15.82 8.98
CA GLU A 49 25.61 15.23 10.27
C GLU A 49 24.51 15.38 11.32
N SER A 50 23.92 16.59 11.41
CA SER A 50 22.80 16.85 12.34
C SER A 50 21.59 15.99 12.06
N VAL A 51 21.23 15.82 10.79
CA VAL A 51 20.10 14.94 10.36
C VAL A 51 20.39 13.49 10.72
N ILE A 52 21.59 13.00 10.42
CA ILE A 52 21.99 11.61 10.74
C ILE A 52 21.95 11.38 12.26
N LYS A 53 22.46 12.31 13.04
CA LYS A 53 22.43 12.23 14.51
C LYS A 53 20.99 12.10 15.04
N VAL A 54 20.09 12.98 14.58
CA VAL A 54 18.67 12.94 14.99
C VAL A 54 18.01 11.64 14.56
N PHE A 55 18.29 11.15 13.34
CA PHE A 55 17.78 9.88 12.86
C PHE A 55 18.20 8.71 13.76
N VAL A 56 19.49 8.65 14.13
CA VAL A 56 20.03 7.61 15.02
C VAL A 56 19.41 7.73 16.43
N ASP A 57 19.26 8.93 16.96
CA ASP A 57 18.64 9.15 18.26
C ASP A 57 17.17 8.68 18.28
N LEU A 58 16.40 8.96 17.22
CA LEU A 58 15.00 8.52 17.09
C LEU A 58 14.90 7.01 16.92
N TYR A 59 15.82 6.40 16.17
CA TYR A 59 15.89 4.93 16.01
C TYR A 59 16.18 4.26 17.36
N ASN A 60 17.15 4.76 18.12
CA ASN A 60 17.51 4.22 19.44
C ASN A 60 16.36 4.37 20.47
N LYS A 61 15.51 5.37 20.30
CA LYS A 61 14.29 5.57 21.10
C LYS A 61 13.11 4.70 20.64
N GLY A 62 13.27 3.91 19.57
CA GLY A 62 12.21 3.07 19.02
C GLY A 62 11.11 3.85 18.27
N LEU A 63 11.32 5.13 17.97
CA LEU A 63 10.36 5.98 17.26
C LEU A 63 10.45 5.83 15.73
N ILE A 64 11.60 5.34 15.23
CA ILE A 64 11.80 4.99 13.84
C ILE A 64 12.03 3.50 13.75
N TYR A 65 11.32 2.84 12.84
CA TYR A 65 11.46 1.41 12.57
C TYR A 65 11.30 1.14 11.07
N ARG A 66 11.81 0.01 10.62
CA ARG A 66 11.58 -0.48 9.26
C ARG A 66 10.28 -1.27 9.21
N GLY A 67 9.34 -0.84 8.39
CA GLY A 67 8.05 -1.49 8.25
C GLY A 67 7.53 -1.41 6.82
N VAL A 68 6.44 -2.15 6.55
CA VAL A 68 5.69 -2.10 5.30
C VAL A 68 4.43 -1.28 5.54
N ARG A 69 4.11 -0.40 4.61
CA ARG A 69 2.91 0.45 4.65
C ARG A 69 2.24 0.45 3.28
N MET A 70 0.93 0.60 3.28
CA MET A 70 0.18 0.88 2.05
C MET A 70 0.54 2.26 1.54
N VAL A 71 0.80 2.36 0.23
CA VAL A 71 1.10 3.61 -0.47
C VAL A 71 0.31 3.68 -1.78
N ASN A 72 0.02 4.90 -2.22
CA ASN A 72 -0.45 5.12 -3.58
C ASN A 72 0.76 4.99 -4.53
N TRP A 73 0.65 4.17 -5.55
CA TRP A 73 1.74 3.85 -6.48
C TRP A 73 1.39 4.24 -7.90
N ASP A 74 2.28 4.98 -8.56
CA ASP A 74 2.18 5.26 -10.01
C ASP A 74 3.05 4.29 -10.81
N PRO A 75 2.47 3.33 -11.53
CA PRO A 75 3.22 2.35 -12.31
C PRO A 75 3.90 2.94 -13.55
N LYS A 76 3.54 4.14 -13.97
CA LYS A 76 4.19 4.84 -15.09
C LYS A 76 5.44 5.58 -14.63
N ALA A 77 5.35 6.28 -13.51
CA ALA A 77 6.48 6.99 -12.93
C ALA A 77 7.37 6.08 -12.06
N LEU A 78 6.90 4.88 -11.69
CA LEU A 78 7.56 3.93 -10.81
C LEU A 78 7.93 4.57 -9.46
N THR A 79 6.95 5.25 -8.87
CA THR A 79 7.12 5.96 -7.59
C THR A 79 5.87 5.94 -6.75
N ALA A 80 6.05 6.05 -5.43
CA ALA A 80 4.96 6.33 -4.52
C ALA A 80 4.49 7.78 -4.67
N LEU A 81 3.19 8.00 -4.45
CA LEU A 81 2.55 9.30 -4.48
C LEU A 81 2.09 9.69 -3.08
N SER A 82 2.12 10.99 -2.76
CA SER A 82 1.47 11.51 -1.57
C SER A 82 -0.05 11.55 -1.76
N ASP A 83 -0.79 11.59 -0.65
CA ASP A 83 -2.26 11.62 -0.70
C ASP A 83 -2.79 12.88 -1.41
N GLU A 84 -2.04 13.99 -1.35
CA GLU A 84 -2.38 15.26 -2.01
C GLU A 84 -2.24 15.19 -3.54
N GLU A 85 -1.45 14.26 -4.06
CA GLU A 85 -1.24 14.07 -5.51
C GLU A 85 -2.31 13.16 -6.13
N VAL A 86 -3.10 12.47 -5.30
CA VAL A 86 -4.12 11.53 -5.77
C VAL A 86 -5.39 12.27 -6.19
N ILE A 87 -5.79 12.10 -7.44
CA ILE A 87 -7.02 12.68 -8.00
C ILE A 87 -8.07 11.58 -8.11
N TYR A 88 -9.12 11.68 -7.31
CA TYR A 88 -10.26 10.75 -7.37
C TYR A 88 -11.17 11.08 -8.54
N LYS A 89 -11.52 10.05 -9.33
CA LYS A 89 -12.46 10.14 -10.44
C LYS A 89 -13.53 9.08 -10.29
N GLU A 90 -14.76 9.45 -10.56
CA GLU A 90 -15.86 8.49 -10.65
C GLU A 90 -15.75 7.70 -11.95
N GLU A 91 -15.78 6.38 -11.85
CA GLU A 91 -15.77 5.47 -12.99
C GLU A 91 -16.91 4.46 -12.88
N HIS A 92 -17.56 4.19 -14.01
CA HIS A 92 -18.55 3.12 -14.08
C HIS A 92 -17.87 1.76 -14.06
N SER A 93 -18.00 1.07 -12.94
CA SER A 93 -17.45 -0.27 -12.74
C SER A 93 -18.56 -1.33 -12.70
N LYS A 94 -18.15 -2.61 -12.72
CA LYS A 94 -19.03 -3.76 -12.57
C LYS A 94 -18.80 -4.40 -11.20
N LEU A 95 -19.88 -4.92 -10.63
CA LEU A 95 -19.79 -5.75 -9.43
C LEU A 95 -19.72 -7.21 -9.86
N TYR A 96 -18.64 -7.88 -9.50
CA TYR A 96 -18.37 -9.28 -9.85
C TYR A 96 -18.70 -10.18 -8.66
N TYR A 97 -19.36 -11.30 -8.92
CA TYR A 97 -19.70 -12.30 -7.91
C TYR A 97 -18.79 -13.51 -8.07
N LEU A 98 -17.96 -13.75 -7.06
CA LEU A 98 -16.96 -14.81 -7.04
C LEU A 98 -17.37 -15.89 -6.05
N ARG A 99 -17.19 -17.18 -6.43
CA ARG A 99 -17.55 -18.34 -5.62
C ARG A 99 -16.31 -18.96 -5.00
N TYR A 100 -16.31 -19.07 -3.69
CA TYR A 100 -15.27 -19.76 -2.92
C TYR A 100 -15.85 -21.07 -2.39
N LYS A 101 -15.20 -22.19 -2.73
CA LYS A 101 -15.62 -23.49 -2.20
C LYS A 101 -15.33 -23.54 -0.70
N VAL A 102 -16.29 -23.99 0.09
CA VAL A 102 -16.09 -24.17 1.52
C VAL A 102 -15.35 -25.48 1.78
N GLU A 103 -14.25 -25.41 2.52
CA GLU A 103 -13.43 -26.58 2.85
C GLU A 103 -14.23 -27.57 3.71
N GLY A 104 -14.22 -28.85 3.33
CA GLY A 104 -14.84 -29.92 4.12
C GLY A 104 -16.37 -29.85 4.21
N ASP A 105 -17.03 -29.01 3.42
CA ASP A 105 -18.49 -28.93 3.43
C ASP A 105 -19.10 -30.11 2.69
N ALA A 106 -19.84 -30.96 3.41
CA ALA A 106 -20.45 -32.19 2.84
C ALA A 106 -21.52 -31.89 1.78
N GLU A 107 -22.14 -30.71 1.84
CA GLU A 107 -23.16 -30.28 0.88
C GLU A 107 -22.54 -29.59 -0.34
N GLY A 108 -21.21 -29.36 -0.36
CA GLY A 108 -20.51 -28.76 -1.49
C GLY A 108 -20.89 -27.30 -1.75
N ARG A 109 -21.29 -26.56 -0.70
CA ARG A 109 -21.74 -25.18 -0.79
C ARG A 109 -20.59 -24.24 -1.10
N TYR A 110 -20.94 -23.07 -1.61
CA TYR A 110 -20.02 -22.00 -1.94
C TYR A 110 -20.36 -20.75 -1.13
N ALA A 111 -19.34 -20.09 -0.59
CA ALA A 111 -19.43 -18.71 -0.17
C ALA A 111 -19.31 -17.80 -1.39
N VAL A 112 -20.15 -16.79 -1.48
CA VAL A 112 -20.17 -15.87 -2.63
C VAL A 112 -19.78 -14.48 -2.16
N VAL A 113 -18.76 -13.89 -2.79
CA VAL A 113 -18.29 -12.53 -2.53
C VAL A 113 -18.68 -11.62 -3.68
N ALA A 114 -19.06 -10.39 -3.39
CA ALA A 114 -19.24 -9.34 -4.38
C ALA A 114 -18.05 -8.38 -4.33
N THR A 115 -17.39 -8.13 -5.45
CA THR A 115 -16.21 -7.25 -5.54
C THR A 115 -16.19 -6.43 -6.82
N THR A 116 -15.66 -5.22 -6.75
CA THR A 116 -15.36 -4.39 -7.92
C THR A 116 -13.97 -4.67 -8.49
N ARG A 117 -13.10 -5.37 -7.72
CA ARG A 117 -11.70 -5.67 -8.07
C ARG A 117 -11.43 -7.19 -8.09
N PRO A 118 -11.96 -7.92 -9.07
CA PRO A 118 -11.78 -9.37 -9.16
C PRO A 118 -10.33 -9.78 -9.40
N GLU A 119 -9.51 -8.89 -9.97
CA GLU A 119 -8.10 -9.12 -10.28
C GLU A 119 -7.26 -9.43 -9.04
N THR A 120 -7.67 -8.93 -7.85
CA THR A 120 -6.89 -9.09 -6.61
C THR A 120 -7.16 -10.42 -5.88
N ILE A 121 -8.05 -11.27 -6.39
CA ILE A 121 -8.48 -12.52 -5.73
C ILE A 121 -7.32 -13.43 -5.32
N MET A 122 -6.24 -13.46 -6.11
CA MET A 122 -5.09 -14.33 -5.84
C MET A 122 -4.29 -13.90 -4.60
N GLY A 123 -4.48 -12.65 -4.15
CA GLY A 123 -3.89 -12.10 -2.93
C GLY A 123 -4.74 -12.26 -1.68
N ASP A 124 -5.92 -12.88 -1.78
CA ASP A 124 -6.82 -13.02 -0.64
C ASP A 124 -6.23 -13.89 0.46
N THR A 125 -6.35 -13.43 1.70
CA THR A 125 -5.82 -14.11 2.89
C THR A 125 -6.86 -14.42 3.95
N ALA A 126 -8.05 -13.83 3.84
CA ALA A 126 -9.23 -14.19 4.62
C ALA A 126 -10.51 -13.87 3.85
N MET A 127 -11.62 -14.43 4.31
CA MET A 127 -12.98 -13.97 4.01
C MET A 127 -13.56 -13.40 5.29
N CYS A 128 -14.20 -12.23 5.21
CA CYS A 128 -14.83 -11.61 6.37
C CYS A 128 -16.35 -11.62 6.25
N ILE A 129 -17.04 -11.94 7.35
CA ILE A 129 -18.48 -11.87 7.49
C ILE A 129 -18.86 -11.02 8.69
N ASN A 130 -20.05 -10.44 8.67
CA ASN A 130 -20.57 -9.76 9.85
C ASN A 130 -21.09 -10.78 10.88
N PRO A 131 -20.70 -10.71 12.15
CA PRO A 131 -21.16 -11.63 13.19
C PRO A 131 -22.67 -11.61 13.41
N ASN A 132 -23.36 -10.55 13.00
CA ASN A 132 -24.80 -10.37 13.16
C ASN A 132 -25.59 -10.69 11.86
N ASP A 133 -24.92 -11.11 10.79
CA ASP A 133 -25.59 -11.46 9.52
C ASP A 133 -26.15 -12.91 9.55
N PRO A 134 -27.48 -13.09 9.64
CA PRO A 134 -28.09 -14.42 9.70
C PRO A 134 -27.86 -15.23 8.41
N LYS A 135 -27.62 -14.58 7.28
CA LYS A 135 -27.43 -15.25 5.97
C LYS A 135 -26.11 -16.01 5.92
N ASN A 136 -25.07 -15.46 6.55
CA ASN A 136 -23.69 -15.95 6.44
C ASN A 136 -23.19 -16.62 7.73
N GLN A 137 -24.01 -16.71 8.79
CA GLN A 137 -23.66 -17.38 10.05
C GLN A 137 -23.15 -18.83 9.87
N TRP A 138 -23.62 -19.53 8.85
CA TRP A 138 -23.18 -20.88 8.54
C TRP A 138 -21.71 -21.00 8.13
N LEU A 139 -21.07 -19.88 7.77
CA LEU A 139 -19.64 -19.79 7.44
C LEU A 139 -18.75 -19.61 8.66
N LYS A 140 -19.31 -19.31 9.82
CA LYS A 140 -18.57 -19.07 11.06
C LYS A 140 -17.65 -20.24 11.39
N GLY A 141 -16.36 -19.92 11.65
CA GLY A 141 -15.34 -20.92 12.00
C GLY A 141 -14.94 -21.86 10.86
N LYS A 142 -15.45 -21.65 9.65
CA LYS A 142 -15.07 -22.43 8.45
C LYS A 142 -13.86 -21.83 7.74
N LYS A 143 -13.39 -22.55 6.75
CA LYS A 143 -12.37 -22.10 5.82
C LYS A 143 -12.92 -22.19 4.40
N VAL A 144 -12.38 -21.34 3.53
CA VAL A 144 -12.75 -21.32 2.11
C VAL A 144 -11.51 -21.45 1.23
N ILE A 145 -11.71 -21.90 0.02
CA ILE A 145 -10.65 -22.13 -0.96
C ILE A 145 -10.70 -21.00 -1.97
N VAL A 146 -9.62 -20.24 -2.07
CA VAL A 146 -9.46 -19.16 -3.05
C VAL A 146 -9.43 -19.77 -4.45
N PRO A 147 -10.31 -19.36 -5.35
CA PRO A 147 -10.28 -19.81 -6.73
C PRO A 147 -8.94 -19.54 -7.41
N LEU A 148 -8.59 -20.31 -8.43
CA LEU A 148 -7.36 -20.28 -9.22
C LEU A 148 -6.11 -20.75 -8.48
N VAL A 149 -5.85 -20.26 -7.26
CA VAL A 149 -4.63 -20.58 -6.50
C VAL A 149 -4.82 -21.69 -5.48
N ASN A 150 -6.07 -22.15 -5.26
CA ASN A 150 -6.43 -23.23 -4.32
C ASN A 150 -5.91 -23.05 -2.88
N ARG A 151 -5.62 -21.81 -2.48
CA ARG A 151 -5.20 -21.49 -1.11
C ARG A 151 -6.40 -21.59 -0.17
N ILE A 152 -6.20 -22.25 0.95
CA ILE A 152 -7.18 -22.33 2.02
C ILE A 152 -7.01 -21.11 2.93
N ILE A 153 -8.07 -20.34 3.12
CA ILE A 153 -8.09 -19.13 3.94
C ILE A 153 -9.19 -19.22 5.01
N PRO A 154 -9.00 -18.60 6.18
CA PRO A 154 -10.01 -18.59 7.24
C PRO A 154 -11.17 -17.67 6.90
N VAL A 155 -12.34 -17.97 7.47
CA VAL A 155 -13.44 -17.02 7.60
C VAL A 155 -13.30 -16.31 8.95
N ILE A 156 -13.15 -14.99 8.91
CA ILE A 156 -13.09 -14.10 10.11
C ILE A 156 -14.42 -13.36 10.26
N GLU A 157 -14.66 -12.85 11.47
CA GLU A 157 -15.88 -12.12 11.81
C GLU A 157 -15.52 -10.69 12.18
N ASP A 158 -16.13 -9.71 11.51
CA ASP A 158 -15.97 -8.29 11.83
C ASP A 158 -17.23 -7.50 11.52
N ASP A 159 -17.58 -6.55 12.36
CA ASP A 159 -18.70 -5.64 12.19
C ASP A 159 -18.47 -4.58 11.09
N TYR A 160 -17.22 -4.48 10.60
CA TYR A 160 -16.87 -3.69 9.42
C TYR A 160 -17.67 -4.09 8.18
N VAL A 161 -18.06 -5.36 8.05
CA VAL A 161 -18.79 -5.85 6.87
C VAL A 161 -20.24 -5.39 6.90
N ASP A 162 -20.63 -4.62 5.88
CA ASP A 162 -22.02 -4.21 5.70
C ASP A 162 -22.89 -5.42 5.23
N ILE A 163 -23.91 -5.75 6.03
CA ILE A 163 -24.81 -6.87 5.80
C ILE A 163 -25.66 -6.69 4.54
N GLU A 164 -25.97 -5.45 4.19
CA GLU A 164 -26.84 -5.11 3.07
C GLU A 164 -26.07 -4.93 1.76
N PHE A 165 -24.77 -4.73 1.83
CA PHE A 165 -23.94 -4.55 0.64
C PHE A 165 -23.57 -5.89 0.01
N GLY A 166 -23.91 -6.07 -1.26
CA GLY A 166 -23.52 -7.22 -2.07
C GLY A 166 -24.07 -8.54 -1.51
N THR A 167 -23.20 -9.40 -1.00
CA THR A 167 -23.55 -10.72 -0.44
C THR A 167 -23.43 -10.77 1.08
N GLY A 168 -22.96 -9.72 1.74
CA GLY A 168 -22.59 -9.74 3.15
C GLY A 168 -21.29 -10.52 3.44
N CYS A 169 -20.59 -10.97 2.40
CA CYS A 169 -19.26 -11.58 2.49
C CYS A 169 -18.23 -10.67 1.82
N LEU A 170 -17.17 -10.35 2.52
CA LEU A 170 -16.06 -9.54 2.04
C LEU A 170 -14.82 -10.43 1.83
N LYS A 171 -14.18 -10.36 0.67
CA LYS A 171 -12.82 -10.89 0.50
C LYS A 171 -11.82 -9.93 1.15
N VAL A 172 -10.79 -10.42 1.78
CA VAL A 172 -9.77 -9.60 2.46
C VAL A 172 -8.42 -9.80 1.78
N THR A 173 -7.95 -8.71 1.17
CA THR A 173 -6.69 -8.66 0.40
C THR A 173 -5.77 -7.57 0.96
N PRO A 174 -5.07 -7.81 2.07
CA PRO A 174 -4.33 -6.77 2.80
C PRO A 174 -3.27 -6.03 1.98
N ALA A 175 -2.71 -6.66 0.94
CA ALA A 175 -1.70 -6.03 0.08
C ALA A 175 -2.27 -4.99 -0.91
N HIS A 176 -3.59 -4.99 -1.18
CA HIS A 176 -4.14 -4.25 -2.32
C HIS A 176 -5.37 -3.37 -1.98
N ASP A 177 -5.73 -3.26 -0.73
CA ASP A 177 -6.79 -2.38 -0.25
C ASP A 177 -6.46 -1.87 1.15
N VAL A 178 -6.67 -0.55 1.39
CA VAL A 178 -6.33 0.09 2.67
C VAL A 178 -7.20 -0.43 3.82
N ASN A 179 -8.49 -0.67 3.57
CA ASN A 179 -9.39 -1.19 4.61
C ASN A 179 -9.09 -2.66 4.90
N ASP A 180 -8.77 -3.44 3.87
CA ASP A 180 -8.34 -4.83 4.02
C ASP A 180 -7.00 -4.93 4.74
N TYR A 181 -6.10 -3.93 4.54
CA TYR A 181 -4.86 -3.84 5.31
C TYR A 181 -5.13 -3.66 6.81
N MET A 182 -6.07 -2.80 7.18
CA MET A 182 -6.46 -2.61 8.59
C MET A 182 -7.04 -3.90 9.21
N LEU A 183 -7.86 -4.63 8.47
CA LEU A 183 -8.34 -5.96 8.88
C LEU A 183 -7.17 -6.95 8.99
N GLY A 184 -6.22 -6.87 8.06
CA GLY A 184 -5.01 -7.68 8.09
C GLY A 184 -4.19 -7.48 9.36
N GLU A 185 -3.95 -6.25 9.76
CA GLU A 185 -3.29 -5.91 11.03
C GLU A 185 -4.09 -6.40 12.25
N LYS A 186 -5.40 -6.15 12.27
CA LYS A 186 -6.29 -6.56 13.38
C LYS A 186 -6.30 -8.06 13.62
N TYR A 187 -6.31 -8.85 12.55
CA TYR A 187 -6.40 -10.32 12.60
C TYR A 187 -5.07 -11.02 12.31
N ASN A 188 -3.96 -10.26 12.22
CA ASN A 188 -2.63 -10.79 11.93
C ASN A 188 -2.60 -11.68 10.67
N LEU A 189 -3.24 -11.20 9.61
CA LEU A 189 -3.29 -11.90 8.34
C LEU A 189 -2.02 -11.66 7.53
N PRO A 190 -1.56 -12.63 6.73
CA PRO A 190 -0.45 -12.40 5.82
C PRO A 190 -0.84 -11.41 4.72
N SER A 191 0.12 -10.60 4.29
CA SER A 191 -0.02 -9.70 3.14
C SER A 191 0.67 -10.33 1.95
N ILE A 192 -0.10 -10.62 0.89
CA ILE A 192 0.40 -11.27 -0.33
C ILE A 192 0.27 -10.30 -1.48
N ASP A 193 1.40 -9.74 -1.89
CA ASP A 193 1.47 -8.87 -3.06
C ASP A 193 1.42 -9.71 -4.34
N ILE A 194 0.50 -9.34 -5.24
CA ILE A 194 0.32 -10.00 -6.53
C ILE A 194 0.62 -9.08 -7.71
N PHE A 195 0.96 -7.82 -7.46
CA PHE A 195 1.34 -6.87 -8.50
C PHE A 195 2.85 -6.65 -8.52
N ASN A 196 3.41 -6.53 -9.71
CA ASN A 196 4.76 -6.03 -9.88
C ASN A 196 4.77 -4.49 -9.93
N ASP A 197 5.94 -3.89 -10.04
CA ASP A 197 6.11 -2.43 -10.07
C ASP A 197 5.33 -1.74 -11.22
N LEU A 198 5.00 -2.47 -12.27
CA LEU A 198 4.17 -2.01 -13.39
C LEU A 198 2.66 -2.22 -13.15
N SER A 199 2.25 -2.57 -11.94
CA SER A 199 0.89 -2.94 -11.57
C SER A 199 0.30 -4.09 -12.42
N LEU A 200 1.17 -4.95 -12.95
CA LEU A 200 0.75 -6.17 -13.64
C LEU A 200 0.73 -7.34 -12.66
N ILE A 201 -0.30 -8.18 -12.80
CA ILE A 201 -0.39 -9.39 -11.98
C ILE A 201 0.79 -10.30 -12.33
N HIS A 202 1.58 -10.63 -11.32
CA HIS A 202 2.55 -11.71 -11.40
C HIS A 202 2.12 -12.82 -10.45
N ILE A 203 2.06 -14.03 -10.95
CA ILE A 203 1.86 -15.22 -10.13
C ILE A 203 3.25 -15.83 -9.96
N SER A 204 3.76 -15.81 -8.73
CA SER A 204 4.86 -16.72 -8.41
C SER A 204 4.28 -18.14 -8.51
N GLU A 205 4.84 -18.98 -9.37
CA GLU A 205 4.46 -20.40 -9.41
C GLU A 205 4.54 -20.97 -7.99
N PRO A 206 3.56 -21.78 -7.56
CA PRO A 206 3.67 -22.44 -6.27
C PRO A 206 4.94 -23.28 -6.31
N THR A 207 5.89 -22.94 -5.46
CA THR A 207 7.06 -23.79 -5.21
C THR A 207 6.57 -25.16 -4.80
N ARG A 208 6.86 -26.14 -5.65
CA ARG A 208 6.57 -27.56 -5.41
C ARG A 208 7.32 -28.06 -4.19
#